data_54bb69edaf0ad43df36b04ab2123fc74
#
_entry.id   54bb69edaf0ad43df36b04ab2123fc74
#
_cell.length_a   1.000
_cell.length_b   1.000
_cell.length_c   1.000
_cell.angle_alpha   90.00
_cell.angle_beta   90.00
_cell.angle_gamma   90.00
#
_symmetry.space_group_name_H-M   'P 1'
#
loop_
_entity.id
_entity.type
_entity.pdbx_description
1 polymer ?
#
loop_
_entity_poly.entity_id
_entity_poly.type
_entity_poly.pdbx_seq_one_letter_code
_entity_poly.pdbx_strand_id
1 'polypeptide(L)'
;MNTSISRAALAAALLLLSAACGTSTTAASTSKPGTVTSSTSAGHSGMSMNPTSTTVDPMAGMDHGGGSSGPSGLALNMVSSMFQANKPADLSFKIVAADGTTVTKYQVEQTKELHLILVRSDLTGYQHLHPTRSTDGTWTVEVTFPRGGVYKMVADSAPIIAGEPYARVALTTDLDVAGAGEDVKLPPVSPTASIDGYTVTVTGALDSTNESTLTFAVVDKAGKPVALEAYLGAFGHLVAFAQADLAYSHIHPQQADQQHGTIQFMGQATEPGPHRLFLQFAAAGKVHTAEFTINAA
;
A
#
# COMPACT_ATOMS: atom_id res chain seq x y z
N MET A 1 -46.90 10.31 -42.41
CA MET A 1 -47.03 8.83 -42.42
C MET A 1 -46.32 8.35 -41.22
N ASN A 2 -47.04 8.24 -40.13
CA ASN A 2 -47.59 7.05 -39.48
C ASN A 2 -46.51 6.16 -38.91
N THR A 3 -46.39 6.27 -37.62
CA THR A 3 -46.78 5.34 -36.48
C THR A 3 -45.81 4.17 -36.30
N SER A 4 -45.28 3.90 -35.14
CA SER A 4 -45.98 3.29 -34.03
C SER A 4 -45.15 3.28 -32.72
N ILE A 5 -45.85 3.57 -31.66
CA ILE A 5 -45.47 3.45 -30.25
C ILE A 5 -45.68 1.97 -29.84
N SER A 6 -44.74 1.37 -29.14
CA SER A 6 -45.01 0.17 -28.37
C SER A 6 -44.52 0.36 -26.90
N ARG A 7 -45.48 0.48 -26.00
CA ARG A 7 -45.37 0.35 -24.54
C ARG A 7 -45.48 -1.13 -24.21
N ALA A 8 -44.63 -1.62 -23.33
CA ALA A 8 -44.87 -2.84 -22.59
C ALA A 8 -44.55 -2.64 -21.12
N ALA A 9 -45.53 -3.06 -20.33
CA ALA A 9 -45.68 -2.77 -18.92
C ALA A 9 -44.99 -3.78 -17.99
N LEU A 10 -44.60 -3.28 -16.85
CA LEU A 10 -44.66 -3.79 -15.47
C LEU A 10 -44.95 -5.27 -15.21
N ALA A 11 -44.13 -5.87 -14.36
CA ALA A 11 -44.57 -6.82 -13.34
C ALA A 11 -43.68 -6.68 -12.07
N ALA A 12 -44.30 -6.19 -10.99
CA ALA A 12 -43.76 -6.19 -9.64
C ALA A 12 -44.09 -7.57 -9.01
N ALA A 13 -43.11 -8.18 -8.35
CA ALA A 13 -43.37 -9.31 -7.45
C ALA A 13 -42.80 -8.97 -6.06
N LEU A 14 -43.70 -8.69 -5.15
CA LEU A 14 -43.49 -8.66 -3.69
C LEU A 14 -43.39 -10.09 -3.17
N LEU A 15 -42.34 -10.42 -2.43
CA LEU A 15 -42.32 -11.60 -1.57
C LEU A 15 -41.94 -11.17 -0.15
N LEU A 16 -42.94 -11.21 0.70
CA LEU A 16 -42.82 -11.14 2.15
C LEU A 16 -42.41 -12.53 2.67
N LEU A 17 -41.39 -12.61 3.51
CA LEU A 17 -41.19 -13.78 4.38
C LEU A 17 -40.80 -13.31 5.79
N SER A 18 -41.53 -13.92 6.70
CA SER A 18 -41.72 -13.74 8.11
C SER A 18 -40.50 -14.04 9.00
N ALA A 19 -40.51 -13.34 10.13
CA ALA A 19 -39.66 -13.52 11.30
C ALA A 19 -39.85 -14.89 11.98
N ALA A 20 -38.76 -15.43 12.52
CA ALA A 20 -38.79 -16.44 13.56
C ALA A 20 -37.79 -16.05 14.67
N CYS A 21 -38.34 -15.69 15.84
CA CYS A 21 -37.64 -15.57 17.12
C CYS A 21 -37.20 -16.96 17.60
N GLY A 22 -35.94 -17.07 18.00
CA GLY A 22 -35.43 -18.23 18.76
C GLY A 22 -34.60 -17.71 19.95
N THR A 23 -35.22 -17.71 21.11
CA THR A 23 -34.58 -17.52 22.42
C THR A 23 -33.85 -18.79 22.83
N SER A 24 -32.60 -18.67 23.27
CA SER A 24 -31.94 -19.74 24.04
C SER A 24 -31.04 -19.16 25.11
N THR A 25 -31.28 -19.62 26.27
CA THR A 25 -30.90 -19.34 27.62
C THR A 25 -29.42 -19.49 27.95
N THR A 26 -28.99 -18.60 28.85
CA THR A 26 -27.81 -18.57 29.70
C THR A 26 -27.40 -19.89 30.36
N ALA A 27 -26.09 -20.13 30.42
CA ALA A 27 -25.50 -20.94 31.49
C ALA A 27 -24.16 -20.29 31.88
N ALA A 28 -24.15 -19.74 33.10
CA ALA A 28 -22.97 -19.27 33.78
C ALA A 28 -22.21 -20.45 34.39
N SER A 29 -20.88 -20.45 34.24
CA SER A 29 -20.00 -21.32 35.01
C SER A 29 -18.88 -20.50 35.63
N THR A 30 -18.94 -20.35 36.92
CA THR A 30 -17.92 -19.78 37.82
C THR A 30 -16.88 -20.86 38.15
N SER A 31 -15.60 -20.50 38.06
CA SER A 31 -14.56 -21.17 38.85
C SER A 31 -13.43 -20.20 39.18
N LYS A 32 -13.05 -20.27 40.45
CA LYS A 32 -12.22 -19.39 41.29
C LYS A 32 -10.72 -19.65 41.13
N PRO A 33 -9.81 -18.76 41.62
CA PRO A 33 -8.40 -18.68 41.28
C PRO A 33 -7.52 -19.62 42.10
N GLY A 34 -6.45 -20.10 41.49
CA GLY A 34 -5.38 -20.84 42.18
C GLY A 34 -4.10 -20.01 42.22
N THR A 35 -3.68 -19.72 43.44
CA THR A 35 -2.39 -19.13 43.84
C THR A 35 -1.32 -20.22 43.83
N VAL A 36 -0.15 -19.99 43.23
CA VAL A 36 1.10 -20.69 43.67
C VAL A 36 2.34 -19.82 43.34
N THR A 37 2.92 -19.34 44.39
CA THR A 37 4.30 -19.29 44.86
C THR A 37 5.49 -19.19 43.92
N SER A 38 6.27 -18.18 44.24
CA SER A 38 7.66 -17.89 43.84
C SER A 38 8.64 -19.01 44.24
N SER A 39 9.66 -19.22 43.41
CA SER A 39 10.96 -19.70 43.91
C SER A 39 12.11 -19.02 43.13
N THR A 40 12.87 -18.24 43.87
CA THR A 40 14.20 -17.74 43.56
C THR A 40 15.23 -18.87 43.59
N SER A 41 16.16 -18.86 42.63
CA SER A 41 17.49 -19.46 42.87
C SER A 41 18.55 -18.70 42.07
N ALA A 42 19.49 -18.20 42.83
CA ALA A 42 20.74 -17.58 42.36
C ALA A 42 21.80 -18.65 42.11
N GLY A 43 22.67 -18.42 41.15
CA GLY A 43 23.88 -19.23 40.93
C GLY A 43 24.91 -18.47 40.10
N HIS A 44 25.96 -18.07 40.76
CA HIS A 44 27.19 -17.42 40.25
C HIS A 44 28.17 -18.42 39.63
N SER A 45 29.06 -17.86 38.77
CA SER A 45 30.45 -18.24 38.42
C SER A 45 30.61 -18.64 36.96
N GLY A 46 31.51 -18.11 36.20
CA GLY A 46 32.87 -17.78 36.29
C GLY A 46 33.46 -17.37 34.94
N MET A 47 34.38 -16.44 34.98
CA MET A 47 35.19 -15.93 33.85
C MET A 47 36.06 -17.02 33.24
N SER A 48 36.23 -16.98 31.89
CA SER A 48 37.48 -17.33 31.27
C SER A 48 37.68 -16.53 29.98
N MET A 49 38.68 -15.70 29.97
CA MET A 49 39.22 -15.01 28.80
C MET A 49 40.22 -15.91 28.13
N ASN A 50 40.10 -16.03 26.81
CA ASN A 50 41.24 -16.42 25.96
C ASN A 50 41.22 -15.70 24.64
N PRO A 51 42.20 -14.90 24.25
CA PRO A 51 42.25 -14.16 22.99
C PRO A 51 42.87 -15.09 21.92
N THR A 52 42.06 -15.44 20.94
CA THR A 52 42.60 -16.01 19.70
C THR A 52 42.43 -15.02 18.58
N SER A 53 43.54 -14.49 18.14
CA SER A 53 43.71 -13.68 16.95
C SER A 53 43.23 -14.47 15.73
N THR A 54 42.23 -13.94 15.00
CA THR A 54 41.89 -14.45 13.67
C THR A 54 41.90 -13.30 12.69
N THR A 55 42.75 -13.44 11.70
CA THR A 55 42.90 -12.60 10.52
C THR A 55 41.56 -12.30 9.89
N VAL A 56 41.25 -11.00 9.77
CA VAL A 56 40.10 -10.53 8.98
C VAL A 56 40.36 -10.69 7.50
N ASP A 57 39.55 -11.52 6.85
CA ASP A 57 39.46 -11.64 5.41
C ASP A 57 38.59 -10.49 4.89
N PRO A 58 39.09 -9.54 4.07
CA PRO A 58 38.35 -8.37 3.68
C PRO A 58 37.31 -8.57 2.56
N MET A 59 36.95 -9.81 2.23
CA MET A 59 36.02 -10.13 1.14
C MET A 59 34.88 -11.08 1.51
N ALA A 60 34.57 -11.29 2.78
CA ALA A 60 33.45 -12.11 3.19
C ALA A 60 32.30 -11.22 3.70
N GLY A 61 31.24 -11.08 2.92
CA GLY A 61 29.97 -10.53 3.41
C GLY A 61 29.33 -9.40 2.62
N MET A 62 29.26 -9.50 1.30
CA MET A 62 28.21 -8.81 0.56
C MET A 62 27.06 -9.79 0.32
N ASP A 63 26.25 -9.98 1.36
CA ASP A 63 24.94 -10.63 1.23
C ASP A 63 23.94 -9.59 0.74
N HIS A 64 23.78 -9.48 -0.59
CA HIS A 64 22.81 -8.62 -1.24
C HIS A 64 21.40 -9.26 -1.32
N GLY A 65 21.00 -9.94 -0.27
CA GLY A 65 19.73 -10.65 -0.17
C GLY A 65 18.86 -10.21 1.00
N GLY A 66 18.71 -8.90 1.24
CA GLY A 66 17.81 -8.37 2.26
C GLY A 66 16.33 -8.48 1.86
N GLY A 67 15.79 -9.69 1.74
CA GLY A 67 14.35 -9.92 1.67
C GLY A 67 13.73 -9.64 3.02
N SER A 68 13.01 -8.51 3.18
CA SER A 68 12.19 -8.27 4.36
C SER A 68 11.02 -9.26 4.35
N SER A 69 11.06 -10.26 5.24
CA SER A 69 9.92 -11.13 5.50
C SER A 69 8.88 -10.33 6.29
N GLY A 70 7.76 -10.02 5.65
CA GLY A 70 6.62 -9.41 6.31
C GLY A 70 6.00 -10.36 7.36
N PRO A 71 5.08 -9.87 8.21
CA PRO A 71 4.41 -10.67 9.25
C PRO A 71 3.61 -11.87 8.69
N SER A 72 3.47 -11.97 7.40
CA SER A 72 2.75 -13.00 6.66
C SER A 72 3.56 -14.27 6.34
N GLY A 73 4.86 -14.32 6.66
CA GLY A 73 5.74 -15.39 6.20
C GLY A 73 6.02 -15.37 4.69
N LEU A 74 5.70 -14.27 4.01
CA LEU A 74 6.01 -14.02 2.62
C LEU A 74 7.22 -13.08 2.51
N ALA A 75 8.02 -13.24 1.45
CA ALA A 75 9.19 -12.41 1.20
C ALA A 75 9.27 -12.01 -0.28
N LEU A 76 9.90 -10.86 -0.53
CA LEU A 76 10.33 -10.45 -1.87
C LEU A 76 11.70 -11.09 -2.17
N ASN A 77 11.79 -11.71 -3.34
CA ASN A 77 13.05 -12.21 -3.89
C ASN A 77 13.34 -11.43 -5.17
N MET A 78 14.30 -10.51 -5.10
CA MET A 78 14.68 -9.66 -6.23
C MET A 78 15.45 -10.49 -7.27
N VAL A 79 15.05 -10.36 -8.54
CA VAL A 79 15.71 -10.96 -9.70
C VAL A 79 16.65 -9.93 -10.34
N SER A 80 16.23 -8.66 -10.42
CA SER A 80 17.06 -7.55 -10.87
C SER A 80 17.54 -6.73 -9.68
N SER A 81 18.82 -6.32 -9.68
CA SER A 81 19.44 -5.64 -8.53
C SER A 81 20.27 -4.39 -8.89
N MET A 82 20.43 -4.09 -10.17
CA MET A 82 21.24 -2.93 -10.58
C MET A 82 20.38 -1.93 -11.35
N PHE A 83 20.21 -0.75 -10.77
CA PHE A 83 19.47 0.35 -11.36
C PHE A 83 20.35 1.59 -11.48
N GLN A 84 20.13 2.37 -12.53
CA GLN A 84 20.80 3.65 -12.74
C GLN A 84 19.78 4.73 -13.04
N ALA A 85 19.94 5.89 -12.41
CA ALA A 85 19.08 7.04 -12.65
C ALA A 85 19.05 7.44 -14.13
N ASN A 86 17.86 7.79 -14.62
CA ASN A 86 17.60 8.20 -16.01
C ASN A 86 17.92 7.12 -17.06
N LYS A 87 17.95 5.85 -16.65
CA LYS A 87 18.09 4.70 -17.55
C LYS A 87 16.88 3.79 -17.39
N PRO A 88 16.19 3.41 -18.48
CA PRO A 88 15.21 2.35 -18.44
C PRO A 88 15.86 1.03 -18.00
N ALA A 89 15.17 0.28 -17.15
CA ALA A 89 15.58 -1.04 -16.69
C ALA A 89 14.35 -1.90 -16.37
N ASP A 90 14.49 -3.22 -16.55
CA ASP A 90 13.47 -4.16 -16.10
C ASP A 90 13.65 -4.42 -14.59
N LEU A 91 12.65 -4.01 -13.82
CA LEU A 91 12.54 -4.38 -12.42
C LEU A 91 11.81 -5.70 -12.34
N SER A 92 12.48 -6.73 -11.82
CA SER A 92 11.97 -8.10 -11.74
C SER A 92 12.15 -8.69 -10.36
N PHE A 93 11.11 -9.38 -9.87
CA PHE A 93 11.10 -10.02 -8.55
C PHE A 93 10.10 -11.17 -8.48
N LYS A 94 10.21 -11.97 -7.43
CA LYS A 94 9.23 -13.00 -7.06
C LYS A 94 8.73 -12.74 -5.64
N ILE A 95 7.50 -13.18 -5.36
CA ILE A 95 7.00 -13.33 -3.99
C ILE A 95 7.12 -14.80 -3.64
N VAL A 96 7.76 -15.09 -2.53
CA VAL A 96 8.02 -16.45 -2.08
C VAL A 96 7.43 -16.68 -0.69
N ALA A 97 6.90 -17.87 -0.45
CA ALA A 97 6.43 -18.30 0.85
C ALA A 97 7.62 -18.73 1.74
N ALA A 98 7.37 -18.95 3.03
CA ALA A 98 8.40 -19.33 4.01
C ALA A 98 9.12 -20.64 3.69
N ASP A 99 8.49 -21.53 2.93
CA ASP A 99 9.08 -22.79 2.45
C ASP A 99 9.92 -22.62 1.16
N GLY A 100 10.06 -21.39 0.67
CA GLY A 100 10.76 -21.05 -0.58
C GLY A 100 9.90 -21.22 -1.85
N THR A 101 8.64 -21.64 -1.72
CA THR A 101 7.73 -21.80 -2.87
C THR A 101 7.36 -20.45 -3.45
N THR A 102 7.50 -20.29 -4.76
CA THR A 102 7.06 -19.07 -5.46
C THR A 102 5.54 -19.01 -5.51
N VAL A 103 4.98 -17.87 -5.11
CA VAL A 103 3.55 -17.60 -5.23
C VAL A 103 3.22 -17.27 -6.69
N THR A 104 2.27 -18.02 -7.27
CA THR A 104 1.90 -17.90 -8.69
C THR A 104 0.45 -17.55 -8.92
N LYS A 105 -0.35 -17.36 -7.86
CA LYS A 105 -1.77 -17.01 -7.97
C LYS A 105 -2.09 -15.86 -7.02
N TYR A 106 -2.93 -14.94 -7.50
CA TYR A 106 -3.32 -13.74 -6.78
C TYR A 106 -4.79 -13.43 -7.05
N GLN A 107 -5.44 -12.78 -6.12
CA GLN A 107 -6.72 -12.13 -6.34
C GLN A 107 -6.50 -10.85 -7.15
N VAL A 108 -7.50 -10.49 -7.94
CA VAL A 108 -7.49 -9.22 -8.68
C VAL A 108 -8.12 -8.15 -7.78
N GLU A 109 -7.31 -7.18 -7.39
CA GLU A 109 -7.72 -6.02 -6.60
C GLU A 109 -7.60 -4.76 -7.47
N GLN A 110 -8.65 -3.96 -7.54
CA GLN A 110 -8.63 -2.74 -8.37
C GLN A 110 -8.10 -3.01 -9.79
N THR A 111 -8.62 -4.06 -10.43
CA THR A 111 -8.27 -4.54 -11.78
C THR A 111 -6.88 -5.12 -11.99
N LYS A 112 -6.05 -5.23 -10.95
CA LYS A 112 -4.68 -5.74 -11.03
C LYS A 112 -4.42 -6.83 -9.98
N GLU A 113 -3.54 -7.78 -10.30
CA GLU A 113 -3.07 -8.79 -9.35
C GLU A 113 -2.02 -8.22 -8.37
N LEU A 114 -1.35 -7.13 -8.75
CA LEU A 114 -0.32 -6.47 -7.94
C LEU A 114 -0.21 -4.99 -8.28
N HIS A 115 -0.13 -4.16 -7.25
CA HIS A 115 0.21 -2.74 -7.33
C HIS A 115 1.65 -2.56 -6.82
N LEU A 116 2.52 -2.03 -7.67
CA LEU A 116 3.91 -1.76 -7.32
C LEU A 116 4.08 -0.27 -7.09
N ILE A 117 4.46 0.09 -5.88
CA ILE A 117 4.71 1.47 -5.51
C ILE A 117 6.22 1.66 -5.31
N LEU A 118 6.75 2.69 -5.91
CA LEU A 118 8.13 3.13 -5.71
C LEU A 118 8.12 4.55 -5.19
N VAL A 119 8.93 4.83 -4.18
CA VAL A 119 9.17 6.18 -3.67
C VAL A 119 10.60 6.29 -3.18
N ARG A 120 11.28 7.40 -3.49
CA ARG A 120 12.63 7.67 -3.01
C ARG A 120 12.61 7.96 -1.49
N SER A 121 13.70 7.74 -0.81
CA SER A 121 13.85 7.95 0.64
C SER A 121 13.49 9.36 1.12
N ASP A 122 13.55 10.36 0.24
CA ASP A 122 13.13 11.74 0.49
C ASP A 122 11.65 12.01 0.13
N LEU A 123 10.86 10.94 -0.09
CA LEU A 123 9.45 11.00 -0.47
C LEU A 123 9.16 11.69 -1.81
N THR A 124 10.14 11.64 -2.72
CA THR A 124 10.00 12.09 -4.11
C THR A 124 10.08 10.91 -5.08
N GLY A 125 9.92 11.16 -6.38
CA GLY A 125 10.08 10.14 -7.41
C GLY A 125 9.05 9.01 -7.32
N TYR A 126 7.87 9.31 -6.82
CA TYR A 126 6.75 8.37 -6.72
C TYR A 126 6.38 7.79 -8.08
N GLN A 127 6.19 6.48 -8.10
CA GLN A 127 5.66 5.75 -9.25
C GLN A 127 4.66 4.70 -8.75
N HIS A 128 3.52 4.57 -9.44
CA HIS A 128 2.55 3.51 -9.24
C HIS A 128 2.46 2.69 -10.52
N LEU A 129 2.95 1.47 -10.47
CA LEU A 129 3.17 0.59 -11.62
C LEU A 129 2.39 -0.71 -11.45
N HIS A 130 2.16 -1.41 -12.57
CA HIS A 130 1.46 -2.69 -12.58
C HIS A 130 2.30 -3.71 -13.35
N PRO A 131 3.19 -4.45 -12.67
CA PRO A 131 4.01 -5.47 -13.29
C PRO A 131 3.18 -6.56 -13.96
N THR A 132 3.74 -7.17 -14.99
CA THR A 132 3.21 -8.40 -15.57
C THR A 132 3.85 -9.61 -14.91
N ARG A 133 3.07 -10.66 -14.69
CA ARG A 133 3.54 -11.90 -14.10
C ARG A 133 3.68 -13.00 -15.15
N SER A 134 4.83 -13.66 -15.18
CA SER A 134 5.07 -14.87 -15.95
C SER A 134 4.53 -16.13 -15.25
N THR A 135 4.48 -17.25 -15.95
CA THR A 135 3.93 -18.52 -15.43
C THR A 135 4.74 -19.09 -14.27
N ASP A 136 6.02 -18.75 -14.17
CA ASP A 136 6.91 -19.16 -13.07
C ASP A 136 6.82 -18.24 -11.84
N GLY A 137 5.91 -17.25 -11.87
CA GLY A 137 5.66 -16.29 -10.80
C GLY A 137 6.60 -15.09 -10.79
N THR A 138 7.45 -14.91 -11.80
CA THR A 138 8.28 -13.69 -11.93
C THR A 138 7.43 -12.51 -12.35
N TRP A 139 7.46 -11.45 -11.56
CA TRP A 139 6.90 -10.14 -11.87
C TRP A 139 7.95 -9.29 -12.59
N THR A 140 7.56 -8.59 -13.64
CA THR A 140 8.45 -7.71 -14.41
C THR A 140 7.72 -6.45 -14.85
N VAL A 141 8.41 -5.31 -14.73
CA VAL A 141 7.95 -4.01 -15.25
C VAL A 141 9.15 -3.15 -15.63
N GLU A 142 9.05 -2.44 -16.74
CA GLU A 142 10.05 -1.41 -17.08
C GLU A 142 9.89 -0.21 -16.15
N VAL A 143 11.01 0.28 -15.62
CA VAL A 143 11.08 1.43 -14.70
C VAL A 143 12.20 2.36 -15.11
N THR A 144 11.98 3.66 -14.92
CA THR A 144 13.03 4.68 -15.02
C THR A 144 13.01 5.50 -13.74
N PHE A 145 14.10 5.45 -12.99
CA PHE A 145 14.26 6.25 -11.78
C PHE A 145 14.78 7.65 -12.15
N PRO A 146 14.10 8.73 -11.73
CA PRO A 146 14.51 10.09 -12.15
C PRO A 146 15.81 10.56 -11.48
N ARG A 147 16.20 9.95 -10.34
CA ARG A 147 17.40 10.32 -9.56
C ARG A 147 18.01 9.11 -8.89
N GLY A 148 19.31 9.19 -8.57
CA GLY A 148 20.01 8.20 -7.75
C GLY A 148 19.57 8.27 -6.28
N GLY A 149 19.91 7.22 -5.51
CA GLY A 149 19.60 7.09 -4.09
C GLY A 149 18.80 5.85 -3.76
N VAL A 150 18.36 5.75 -2.53
CA VAL A 150 17.55 4.61 -2.05
C VAL A 150 16.07 4.86 -2.36
N TYR A 151 15.42 3.86 -2.91
CA TYR A 151 13.97 3.84 -3.14
C TYR A 151 13.32 2.74 -2.30
N LYS A 152 12.25 3.07 -1.60
CA LYS A 152 11.35 2.09 -1.02
C LYS A 152 10.49 1.50 -2.15
N MET A 153 10.51 0.20 -2.30
CA MET A 153 9.61 -0.57 -3.14
C MET A 153 8.55 -1.22 -2.27
N VAL A 154 7.28 -1.09 -2.65
CA VAL A 154 6.14 -1.76 -2.01
C VAL A 154 5.42 -2.60 -3.05
N ALA A 155 5.36 -3.91 -2.85
CA ALA A 155 4.57 -4.84 -3.65
C ALA A 155 3.28 -5.16 -2.89
N ASP A 156 2.19 -4.50 -3.28
CA ASP A 156 0.89 -4.61 -2.64
C ASP A 156 0.01 -5.56 -3.43
N SER A 157 -0.40 -6.67 -2.83
CA SER A 157 -1.12 -7.76 -3.50
C SER A 157 -1.93 -8.61 -2.52
N ALA A 158 -2.86 -9.41 -3.05
CA ALA A 158 -3.63 -10.41 -2.31
C ALA A 158 -3.32 -11.81 -2.86
N PRO A 159 -2.28 -12.51 -2.36
CA PRO A 159 -1.86 -13.80 -2.87
C PRO A 159 -2.86 -14.91 -2.55
N ILE A 160 -2.82 -15.99 -3.35
CA ILE A 160 -3.58 -17.23 -3.11
C ILE A 160 -2.56 -18.33 -2.81
N ILE A 161 -2.55 -18.83 -1.57
CA ILE A 161 -1.57 -19.81 -1.09
C ILE A 161 -2.29 -21.11 -0.77
N ALA A 162 -1.78 -22.24 -1.26
CA ALA A 162 -2.39 -23.56 -1.12
C ALA A 162 -3.88 -23.63 -1.59
N GLY A 163 -4.27 -22.75 -2.52
CA GLY A 163 -5.63 -22.67 -3.04
C GLY A 163 -6.55 -21.73 -2.26
N GLU A 164 -6.11 -21.22 -1.11
CA GLU A 164 -6.89 -20.31 -0.26
C GLU A 164 -6.46 -18.85 -0.46
N PRO A 165 -7.42 -17.91 -0.50
CA PRO A 165 -7.11 -16.47 -0.53
C PRO A 165 -6.37 -16.06 0.75
N TYR A 166 -5.26 -15.38 0.58
CA TYR A 166 -4.53 -14.75 1.67
C TYR A 166 -5.00 -13.31 1.86
N ALA A 167 -4.88 -12.78 3.07
CA ALA A 167 -5.13 -11.37 3.29
C ALA A 167 -4.19 -10.52 2.44
N ARG A 168 -4.65 -9.34 2.02
CA ARG A 168 -3.82 -8.38 1.31
C ARG A 168 -2.56 -8.08 2.10
N VAL A 169 -1.42 -8.06 1.42
CA VAL A 169 -0.10 -7.81 2.01
C VAL A 169 0.64 -6.77 1.19
N ALA A 170 1.33 -5.87 1.88
CA ALA A 170 2.27 -4.94 1.31
C ALA A 170 3.69 -5.38 1.71
N LEU A 171 4.39 -6.05 0.81
CA LEU A 171 5.77 -6.47 1.02
C LEU A 171 6.70 -5.35 0.58
N THR A 172 7.73 -5.06 1.37
CA THR A 172 8.63 -3.94 1.12
C THR A 172 10.08 -4.37 1.02
N THR A 173 10.84 -3.68 0.19
CA THR A 173 12.31 -3.78 0.14
C THR A 173 12.87 -2.43 -0.31
N ASP A 174 14.17 -2.22 -0.08
CA ASP A 174 14.87 -1.06 -0.56
C ASP A 174 15.60 -1.39 -1.86
N LEU A 175 15.66 -0.43 -2.78
CA LEU A 175 16.36 -0.52 -4.05
C LEU A 175 17.42 0.56 -4.11
N ASP A 176 18.68 0.18 -4.36
CA ASP A 176 19.76 1.11 -4.60
C ASP A 176 19.80 1.52 -6.07
N VAL A 177 19.68 2.80 -6.35
CA VAL A 177 19.74 3.39 -7.68
C VAL A 177 21.02 4.21 -7.82
N ALA A 178 21.93 3.77 -8.67
CA ALA A 178 23.18 4.48 -8.94
C ALA A 178 22.92 5.81 -9.65
N GLY A 179 23.74 6.82 -9.34
CA GLY A 179 23.66 8.14 -9.97
C GLY A 179 23.56 9.27 -8.96
N ALA A 180 23.56 10.51 -9.45
CA ALA A 180 23.41 11.68 -8.60
C ALA A 180 21.97 11.82 -8.10
N GLY A 181 21.81 12.24 -6.84
CA GLY A 181 20.49 12.45 -6.23
C GLY A 181 20.63 13.15 -4.87
N GLU A 182 20.67 14.47 -4.86
CA GLU A 182 20.57 15.23 -3.62
C GLU A 182 19.15 15.08 -3.04
N ASP A 183 19.05 15.00 -1.71
CA ASP A 183 17.76 14.89 -1.04
C ASP A 183 16.98 16.20 -1.13
N VAL A 184 15.70 16.08 -1.39
CA VAL A 184 14.75 17.19 -1.41
C VAL A 184 14.06 17.26 -0.07
N LYS A 185 14.07 18.43 0.55
CA LYS A 185 13.32 18.64 1.78
C LYS A 185 11.83 18.45 1.53
N LEU A 186 11.18 17.71 2.43
CA LEU A 186 9.73 17.54 2.40
C LEU A 186 9.02 18.91 2.38
N PRO A 187 8.10 19.16 1.44
CA PRO A 187 7.32 20.39 1.42
C PRO A 187 6.55 20.61 2.71
N PRO A 188 6.27 21.88 3.08
CA PRO A 188 5.44 22.17 4.24
C PRO A 188 4.06 21.52 4.17
N VAL A 189 3.45 21.27 5.32
CA VAL A 189 2.05 20.81 5.41
C VAL A 189 1.14 21.77 4.66
N SER A 190 0.34 21.22 3.76
CA SER A 190 -0.62 21.96 2.94
C SER A 190 -1.86 21.12 2.66
N PRO A 191 -3.06 21.68 2.83
CA PRO A 191 -4.29 21.01 2.43
C PRO A 191 -4.56 21.12 0.92
N THR A 192 -3.69 21.79 0.15
CA THR A 192 -3.89 21.99 -1.29
C THR A 192 -2.65 21.57 -2.09
N ALA A 193 -2.89 21.00 -3.26
CA ALA A 193 -1.89 20.67 -4.25
C ALA A 193 -2.35 21.15 -5.63
N SER A 194 -1.40 21.51 -6.50
CA SER A 194 -1.67 21.88 -7.90
C SER A 194 -0.93 20.95 -8.83
N ILE A 195 -1.64 20.38 -9.80
CA ILE A 195 -1.08 19.49 -10.82
C ILE A 195 -1.78 19.68 -12.17
N ASP A 196 -1.02 19.82 -13.24
CA ASP A 196 -1.50 19.90 -14.63
C ASP A 196 -2.65 20.91 -14.87
N GLY A 197 -2.72 21.94 -14.03
CA GLY A 197 -3.76 22.97 -14.11
C GLY A 197 -5.02 22.68 -13.28
N TYR A 198 -5.01 21.63 -12.50
CA TYR A 198 -5.99 21.34 -11.47
C TYR A 198 -5.49 21.82 -10.11
N THR A 199 -6.43 22.20 -9.25
CA THR A 199 -6.21 22.39 -7.81
C THR A 199 -6.98 21.30 -7.08
N VAL A 200 -6.28 20.57 -6.21
CA VAL A 200 -6.88 19.52 -5.38
C VAL A 200 -6.80 19.99 -3.93
N THR A 201 -7.91 19.92 -3.22
CA THR A 201 -7.99 20.26 -1.81
C THR A 201 -8.36 19.01 -1.01
N VAL A 202 -7.61 18.72 0.05
CA VAL A 202 -7.94 17.66 1.01
C VAL A 202 -8.59 18.27 2.26
N THR A 203 -9.64 17.62 2.75
CA THR A 203 -10.30 17.89 4.03
C THR A 203 -10.43 16.62 4.83
N GLY A 204 -10.59 16.74 6.14
CA GLY A 204 -10.51 15.64 7.09
C GLY A 204 -9.14 15.56 7.74
N ALA A 205 -8.90 14.52 8.49
CA ALA A 205 -7.63 14.26 9.17
C ALA A 205 -7.24 12.79 8.95
N LEU A 206 -5.96 12.52 8.88
CA LEU A 206 -5.42 11.17 8.98
C LEU A 206 -5.06 10.92 10.45
N ASP A 207 -5.51 9.80 11.00
CA ASP A 207 -5.34 9.45 12.41
C ASP A 207 -4.53 8.14 12.51
N SER A 208 -3.62 8.05 13.48
CA SER A 208 -2.78 6.86 13.68
C SER A 208 -3.43 5.81 14.58
N THR A 209 -4.48 6.17 15.31
CA THR A 209 -5.16 5.28 16.27
C THR A 209 -6.49 4.74 15.75
N ASN A 210 -7.14 5.48 14.84
CA ASN A 210 -8.46 5.12 14.30
C ASN A 210 -8.49 5.29 12.78
N GLU A 211 -9.34 4.50 12.13
CA GLU A 211 -9.71 4.79 10.74
C GLU A 211 -10.38 6.16 10.64
N SER A 212 -9.98 6.92 9.65
CA SER A 212 -10.42 8.28 9.44
C SER A 212 -10.72 8.54 7.97
N THR A 213 -11.55 9.55 7.71
CA THR A 213 -11.96 9.90 6.34
C THR A 213 -11.20 11.11 5.85
N LEU A 214 -10.61 10.99 4.67
CA LEU A 214 -10.09 12.08 3.87
C LEU A 214 -10.99 12.32 2.66
N THR A 215 -11.34 13.57 2.41
CA THR A 215 -12.13 13.97 1.24
C THR A 215 -11.31 14.89 0.36
N PHE A 216 -11.16 14.51 -0.90
CA PHE A 216 -10.45 15.30 -1.91
C PHE A 216 -11.45 15.93 -2.88
N ALA A 217 -11.27 17.21 -3.17
CA ALA A 217 -12.04 17.95 -4.16
C ALA A 217 -11.11 18.46 -5.25
N VAL A 218 -11.45 18.17 -6.51
CA VAL A 218 -10.67 18.54 -7.70
C VAL A 218 -11.41 19.64 -8.46
N VAL A 219 -10.73 20.77 -8.67
CA VAL A 219 -11.24 21.86 -9.48
C VAL A 219 -10.27 22.25 -10.59
N ASP A 220 -10.78 22.80 -11.67
CA ASP A 220 -9.98 23.34 -12.77
C ASP A 220 -9.41 24.74 -12.45
N LYS A 221 -8.69 25.35 -13.40
CA LYS A 221 -8.12 26.70 -13.26
C LYS A 221 -9.16 27.80 -13.03
N ALA A 222 -10.42 27.56 -13.40
CA ALA A 222 -11.53 28.50 -13.19
C ALA A 222 -12.24 28.26 -11.86
N GLY A 223 -11.79 27.29 -11.04
CA GLY A 223 -12.42 26.90 -9.80
C GLY A 223 -13.68 26.06 -9.96
N LYS A 224 -13.92 25.51 -11.15
CA LYS A 224 -15.06 24.62 -11.40
C LYS A 224 -14.72 23.18 -11.02
N PRO A 225 -15.65 22.44 -10.41
CA PRO A 225 -15.51 21.01 -10.20
C PRO A 225 -15.19 20.26 -11.50
N VAL A 226 -14.30 19.28 -11.42
CA VAL A 226 -13.83 18.49 -12.55
C VAL A 226 -14.57 17.15 -12.58
N ALA A 227 -15.16 16.80 -13.72
CA ALA A 227 -15.70 15.46 -13.89
C ALA A 227 -14.55 14.44 -13.91
N LEU A 228 -14.62 13.48 -12.98
CA LEU A 228 -13.60 12.43 -12.85
C LEU A 228 -13.94 11.23 -13.73
N GLU A 229 -12.91 10.56 -14.19
CA GLU A 229 -12.99 9.34 -14.98
C GLU A 229 -12.55 8.13 -14.14
N ALA A 230 -13.10 6.96 -14.43
CA ALA A 230 -12.70 5.74 -13.74
C ALA A 230 -11.27 5.33 -14.17
N TYR A 231 -10.43 5.04 -13.19
CA TYR A 231 -9.08 4.51 -13.37
C TYR A 231 -8.87 3.34 -12.42
N LEU A 232 -8.49 2.18 -12.93
CA LEU A 232 -8.33 0.94 -12.16
C LEU A 232 -9.56 0.57 -11.32
N GLY A 233 -10.76 0.79 -11.86
CA GLY A 233 -12.01 0.44 -11.19
C GLY A 233 -12.49 1.40 -10.11
N ALA A 234 -11.79 2.52 -9.88
CA ALA A 234 -12.16 3.57 -8.93
C ALA A 234 -12.00 4.95 -9.55
N PHE A 235 -12.47 6.02 -8.88
CA PHE A 235 -12.27 7.40 -9.34
C PHE A 235 -11.00 8.04 -8.76
N GLY A 236 -10.27 7.30 -7.93
CA GLY A 236 -8.98 7.71 -7.39
C GLY A 236 -8.29 6.59 -6.62
N HIS A 237 -6.97 6.70 -6.50
CA HIS A 237 -6.11 5.83 -5.70
C HIS A 237 -5.28 6.72 -4.78
N LEU A 238 -5.22 6.35 -3.51
CA LEU A 238 -4.51 7.11 -2.50
C LEU A 238 -3.54 6.19 -1.74
N VAL A 239 -2.30 6.62 -1.65
CA VAL A 239 -1.31 6.01 -0.77
C VAL A 239 -0.67 7.08 0.10
N ALA A 240 -0.22 6.70 1.28
CA ALA A 240 0.53 7.55 2.17
C ALA A 240 1.82 6.86 2.64
N PHE A 241 2.84 7.68 2.88
CA PHE A 241 4.09 7.25 3.50
C PHE A 241 4.37 8.16 4.69
N ALA A 242 4.69 7.57 5.83
CA ALA A 242 5.21 8.30 6.98
C ALA A 242 6.60 8.88 6.65
N GLN A 243 6.90 10.09 7.12
CA GLN A 243 8.20 10.70 6.88
C GLN A 243 9.32 10.00 7.66
N ALA A 244 9.02 9.48 8.85
CA ALA A 244 10.03 8.99 9.78
C ALA A 244 10.72 7.71 9.28
N ASP A 245 9.97 6.77 8.73
CA ASP A 245 10.46 5.43 8.40
C ASP A 245 10.00 4.91 7.03
N LEU A 246 9.29 5.73 6.26
CA LEU A 246 8.65 5.35 4.99
C LEU A 246 7.61 4.23 5.15
N ALA A 247 6.99 4.12 6.32
CA ALA A 247 5.90 3.18 6.53
C ALA A 247 4.74 3.50 5.59
N TYR A 248 4.30 2.46 4.87
CA TYR A 248 3.28 2.54 3.84
C TYR A 248 1.89 2.34 4.42
N SER A 249 0.97 3.23 4.08
CA SER A 249 -0.45 3.08 4.33
C SER A 249 -1.22 2.97 3.02
N HIS A 250 -1.94 1.86 2.85
CA HIS A 250 -2.93 1.73 1.79
C HIS A 250 -4.25 2.33 2.25
N ILE A 251 -4.77 3.30 1.49
CA ILE A 251 -5.98 4.05 1.85
C ILE A 251 -7.07 3.75 0.82
N HIS A 252 -8.20 3.22 1.31
CA HIS A 252 -9.24 2.66 0.45
C HIS A 252 -10.21 3.74 -0.06
N PRO A 253 -10.51 3.77 -1.38
CA PRO A 253 -11.57 4.60 -1.90
C PRO A 253 -12.93 4.13 -1.36
N GLN A 254 -13.75 5.06 -0.90
CA GLN A 254 -15.09 4.81 -0.36
C GLN A 254 -16.18 5.26 -1.32
N GLN A 255 -16.34 6.56 -1.45
CA GLN A 255 -17.36 7.18 -2.27
C GLN A 255 -16.74 8.22 -3.19
N ALA A 256 -17.38 8.44 -4.34
CA ALA A 256 -17.00 9.52 -5.24
C ALA A 256 -18.24 10.18 -5.81
N ASP A 257 -18.25 11.51 -5.80
CA ASP A 257 -19.12 12.29 -6.67
C ASP A 257 -18.30 12.68 -7.90
N GLN A 258 -18.33 11.77 -8.90
CA GLN A 258 -17.56 11.93 -10.12
C GLN A 258 -17.90 13.22 -10.89
N GLN A 259 -19.16 13.69 -10.81
CA GLN A 259 -19.63 14.88 -11.53
C GLN A 259 -19.09 16.16 -10.89
N HIS A 260 -18.91 16.16 -9.58
CA HIS A 260 -18.43 17.31 -8.81
C HIS A 260 -16.99 17.17 -8.34
N GLY A 261 -16.24 16.19 -8.88
CA GLY A 261 -14.81 16.04 -8.64
C GLY A 261 -14.44 15.71 -7.20
N THR A 262 -15.31 15.02 -6.46
CA THR A 262 -15.08 14.71 -5.06
C THR A 262 -14.85 13.22 -4.87
N ILE A 263 -13.80 12.85 -4.10
CA ILE A 263 -13.44 11.46 -3.78
C ILE A 263 -13.21 11.36 -2.28
N GLN A 264 -13.81 10.36 -1.65
CA GLN A 264 -13.60 10.03 -0.25
C GLN A 264 -12.76 8.76 -0.12
N PHE A 265 -11.84 8.79 0.83
CA PHE A 265 -11.00 7.68 1.19
C PHE A 265 -11.09 7.44 2.69
N MET A 266 -10.98 6.18 3.10
CA MET A 266 -10.89 5.79 4.49
C MET A 266 -9.61 5.00 4.73
N GLY A 267 -8.90 5.36 5.78
CA GLY A 267 -7.66 4.71 6.17
C GLY A 267 -7.12 5.21 7.50
N GLN A 268 -6.03 4.60 7.90
CA GLN A 268 -5.34 4.90 9.15
C GLN A 268 -3.86 5.16 8.84
N ALA A 269 -3.25 6.13 9.53
CA ALA A 269 -1.81 6.31 9.49
C ALA A 269 -1.09 5.20 10.26
N THR A 270 0.14 4.93 9.91
CA THR A 270 0.99 3.98 10.65
C THR A 270 1.51 4.57 11.96
N GLU A 271 1.66 5.90 12.01
CA GLU A 271 2.17 6.64 13.17
C GLU A 271 1.72 8.10 13.13
N PRO A 272 1.80 8.85 14.25
CA PRO A 272 1.59 10.31 14.24
C PRO A 272 2.74 11.02 13.50
N GLY A 273 2.45 12.22 12.98
CA GLY A 273 3.47 13.09 12.39
C GLY A 273 3.29 13.31 10.88
N PRO A 274 4.33 13.86 10.21
CA PRO A 274 4.24 14.20 8.79
C PRO A 274 4.13 12.96 7.90
N HIS A 275 3.16 13.00 6.98
CA HIS A 275 2.97 12.00 5.93
C HIS A 275 2.96 12.65 4.56
N ARG A 276 3.53 11.96 3.58
CA ARG A 276 3.43 12.30 2.17
C ARG A 276 2.33 11.46 1.53
N LEU A 277 1.33 12.12 0.98
CA LEU A 277 0.20 11.50 0.29
C LEU A 277 0.34 11.68 -1.21
N PHE A 278 0.02 10.63 -1.95
CA PHE A 278 -0.03 10.61 -3.41
C PHE A 278 -1.43 10.20 -3.85
N LEU A 279 -2.21 11.17 -4.32
CA LEU A 279 -3.54 10.95 -4.89
C LEU A 279 -3.43 10.86 -6.39
N GLN A 280 -3.80 9.72 -6.95
CA GLN A 280 -4.03 9.58 -8.40
C GLN A 280 -5.51 9.70 -8.72
N PHE A 281 -5.84 10.51 -9.72
CA PHE A 281 -7.17 10.63 -10.28
C PHE A 281 -7.09 10.76 -11.81
N ALA A 282 -8.14 10.35 -12.51
CA ALA A 282 -8.21 10.49 -13.96
C ALA A 282 -9.20 11.60 -14.35
N ALA A 283 -8.75 12.46 -15.25
CA ALA A 283 -9.53 13.53 -15.82
C ALA A 283 -9.01 13.88 -17.23
N ALA A 284 -9.91 14.20 -18.14
CA ALA A 284 -9.59 14.55 -19.54
C ALA A 284 -8.69 13.51 -20.23
N GLY A 285 -8.97 12.22 -20.01
CA GLY A 285 -8.27 11.10 -20.62
C GLY A 285 -6.85 10.85 -20.07
N LYS A 286 -6.46 11.48 -18.97
CA LYS A 286 -5.12 11.39 -18.37
C LYS A 286 -5.20 11.12 -16.88
N VAL A 287 -4.24 10.35 -16.36
CA VAL A 287 -4.03 10.17 -14.92
C VAL A 287 -3.10 11.26 -14.40
N HIS A 288 -3.50 11.88 -13.32
CA HIS A 288 -2.78 12.94 -12.62
C HIS A 288 -2.40 12.46 -11.21
N THR A 289 -1.24 12.87 -10.71
CA THR A 289 -0.81 12.57 -9.34
C THR A 289 -0.65 13.87 -8.55
N ALA A 290 -1.54 14.09 -7.61
CA ALA A 290 -1.45 15.21 -6.67
C ALA A 290 -0.74 14.77 -5.39
N GLU A 291 0.22 15.57 -4.93
CA GLU A 291 1.09 15.25 -3.81
C GLU A 291 0.84 16.21 -2.64
N PHE A 292 0.61 15.66 -1.45
CA PHE A 292 0.34 16.45 -0.25
C PHE A 292 1.32 16.10 0.85
N THR A 293 1.61 17.07 1.70
CA THR A 293 2.19 16.81 3.02
C THR A 293 1.12 17.16 4.05
N ILE A 294 0.74 16.19 4.88
CA ILE A 294 -0.21 16.40 5.98
C ILE A 294 0.40 15.84 7.28
N ASN A 295 -0.12 16.28 8.42
CA ASN A 295 0.18 15.64 9.70
C ASN A 295 -0.93 14.65 10.05
N ALA A 296 -0.54 13.41 10.38
CA ALA A 296 -1.41 12.48 11.07
C ALA A 296 -1.43 12.80 12.57
N ALA A 297 -2.61 12.62 13.18
CA ALA A 297 -2.81 12.78 14.61
C ALA A 297 -2.47 11.50 15.41
#